data_828359419a5a0d6f46747b31f668409f
#
_entry.id   828359419a5a0d6f46747b31f668409f
#
_cell.length_a   1.000
_cell.length_b   1.000
_cell.length_c   1.000
_cell.angle_alpha   90.00
_cell.angle_beta   90.00
_cell.angle_gamma   90.00
#
_symmetry.space_group_name_H-M   'P 1'
#
loop_
_entity.id
_entity.type
_entity.pdbx_description
1 polymer ?
#
loop_
_entity_poly.entity_id
_entity_poly.type
_entity_poly.pdbx_seq_one_letter_code
_entity_poly.pdbx_strand_id
1 'polypeptide(L)'
;MGLSIVLLAAGEGKRMKTDKPKPLVSLANHPLIQYSLDTAKELKPERLVLVTGYKKDEVKKYVISKNPGDFIFCEQKERLGTGHAVKQAAPYLPDTGKTLVLYADVPL
;
A
#
# COMPACT_ATOMS: atom_id res chain seq x y z
N MET A 1 13.48 16.77 8.83
CA MET A 1 12.18 16.11 9.05
C MET A 1 11.68 15.53 7.74
N GLY A 2 11.43 14.27 7.70
CA GLY A 2 11.01 13.61 6.49
C GLY A 2 9.51 13.34 6.42
N LEU A 3 9.06 12.96 5.24
CA LEU A 3 7.71 12.47 5.02
C LEU A 3 7.77 10.96 4.93
N SER A 4 6.94 10.28 5.70
CA SER A 4 6.74 8.84 5.57
C SER A 4 5.36 8.60 4.98
N ILE A 5 5.25 7.60 4.11
CA ILE A 5 3.97 7.26 3.49
C ILE A 5 3.61 5.82 3.88
N VAL A 6 2.39 5.64 4.35
CA VAL A 6 1.81 4.31 4.61
C VAL A 6 0.79 4.06 3.52
N LEU A 7 1.02 3.05 2.70
CA LEU A 7 0.12 2.67 1.62
C LEU A 7 -0.66 1.43 2.05
N LEU A 8 -1.97 1.57 2.19
CA LEU A 8 -2.83 0.48 2.65
C LEU A 8 -3.25 -0.38 1.47
N ALA A 9 -2.73 -1.60 1.42
CA ALA A 9 -2.89 -2.52 0.30
C ALA A 9 -3.40 -3.90 0.71
N ALA A 10 -4.17 -3.97 1.81
CA ALA A 10 -4.64 -5.24 2.36
C ALA A 10 -6.03 -5.67 1.87
N GLY A 11 -6.68 -4.88 1.03
CA GLY A 11 -8.06 -5.11 0.63
C GLY A 11 -8.30 -6.31 -0.28
N GLU A 12 -9.51 -6.86 -0.23
CA GLU A 12 -9.96 -7.93 -1.12
C GLU A 12 -10.82 -7.38 -2.25
N GLY A 13 -10.77 -8.03 -3.42
CA GLY A 13 -11.55 -7.63 -4.59
C GLY A 13 -12.94 -8.23 -4.66
N LYS A 14 -13.52 -8.68 -3.55
CA LYS A 14 -14.81 -9.40 -3.55
C LYS A 14 -15.97 -8.63 -4.18
N ARG A 15 -16.03 -7.33 -3.94
CA ARG A 15 -17.11 -6.50 -4.49
C ARG A 15 -17.03 -6.36 -6.00
N MET A 16 -15.87 -6.66 -6.57
CA MET A 16 -15.64 -6.58 -8.02
C MET A 16 -15.69 -7.95 -8.68
N LYS A 17 -16.15 -8.97 -7.95
CA LYS A 17 -16.30 -10.34 -8.42
C LYS A 17 -15.00 -10.88 -9.04
N THR A 18 -13.89 -10.64 -8.40
CA THR A 18 -12.58 -11.10 -8.84
C THR A 18 -11.82 -11.72 -7.68
N ASP A 19 -10.95 -12.66 -8.00
CA ASP A 19 -10.05 -13.29 -7.01
C ASP A 19 -8.81 -12.45 -6.74
N LYS A 20 -8.60 -11.39 -7.51
CA LYS A 20 -7.45 -10.53 -7.30
C LYS A 20 -7.58 -9.73 -6.03
N PRO A 21 -6.47 -9.50 -5.29
CA PRO A 21 -6.51 -8.53 -4.21
C PRO A 21 -6.88 -7.17 -4.80
N LYS A 22 -7.67 -6.40 -4.04
CA LYS A 22 -8.21 -5.14 -4.54
C LYS A 22 -7.16 -4.18 -5.11
N PRO A 23 -5.96 -4.05 -4.50
CA PRO A 23 -4.93 -3.17 -5.08
C PRO A 23 -4.49 -3.57 -6.49
N LEU A 24 -4.64 -4.83 -6.88
CA LEU A 24 -4.25 -5.31 -8.20
C LEU A 24 -5.39 -5.30 -9.22
N VAL A 25 -6.59 -4.92 -8.82
CA VAL A 25 -7.70 -4.73 -9.76
C VAL A 25 -7.36 -3.55 -10.66
N SER A 26 -7.53 -3.71 -11.97
CA SER A 26 -7.13 -2.71 -12.93
C SER A 26 -8.21 -1.69 -13.23
N LEU A 27 -7.80 -0.44 -13.38
CA LEU A 27 -8.61 0.66 -13.87
C LEU A 27 -7.85 1.29 -15.02
N ALA A 28 -8.46 1.37 -16.20
CA ALA A 28 -7.81 1.89 -17.40
C ALA A 28 -6.47 1.17 -17.69
N ASN A 29 -6.45 -0.14 -17.52
CA ASN A 29 -5.30 -1.03 -17.77
C ASN A 29 -4.14 -0.88 -16.76
N HIS A 30 -4.37 -0.17 -15.66
CA HIS A 30 -3.36 -0.04 -14.60
C HIS A 30 -3.94 -0.54 -13.28
N PRO A 31 -3.22 -1.38 -12.53
CA PRO A 31 -3.67 -1.78 -11.19
C PRO A 31 -3.88 -0.55 -10.29
N LEU A 32 -4.88 -0.62 -9.43
CA LEU A 32 -5.20 0.50 -8.54
C LEU A 32 -4.00 0.93 -7.70
N ILE A 33 -3.20 -0.03 -7.22
CA ILE A 33 -2.03 0.28 -6.41
C ILE A 33 -1.02 1.15 -7.16
N GLN A 34 -0.94 1.03 -8.51
CA GLN A 34 0.03 1.79 -9.28
C GLN A 34 -0.25 3.29 -9.22
N TYR A 35 -1.52 3.69 -9.21
CA TYR A 35 -1.87 5.11 -9.08
C TYR A 35 -1.35 5.69 -7.77
N SER A 36 -1.52 4.95 -6.68
CA SER A 36 -1.04 5.40 -5.38
C SER A 36 0.49 5.37 -5.28
N LEU A 37 1.12 4.37 -5.90
CA LEU A 37 2.58 4.30 -5.92
C LEU A 37 3.18 5.47 -6.69
N ASP A 38 2.58 5.85 -7.81
CA ASP A 38 3.07 6.98 -8.60
C ASP A 38 2.96 8.28 -7.80
N THR A 39 1.84 8.48 -7.11
CA THR A 39 1.65 9.64 -6.25
C THR A 39 2.67 9.65 -5.12
N ALA A 40 2.87 8.51 -4.48
CA ALA A 40 3.83 8.39 -3.38
C ALA A 40 5.25 8.75 -3.84
N LYS A 41 5.66 8.26 -5.00
CA LYS A 41 6.99 8.52 -5.53
C LYS A 41 7.22 10.01 -5.82
N GLU A 42 6.19 10.70 -6.32
CA GLU A 42 6.29 12.13 -6.59
C GLU A 42 6.56 12.94 -5.32
N LEU A 43 6.08 12.46 -4.19
CA LEU A 43 6.26 13.12 -2.91
C LEU A 43 7.65 12.87 -2.30
N LYS A 44 8.44 11.99 -2.89
CA LYS A 44 9.81 11.65 -2.46
C LYS A 44 9.89 11.36 -0.96
N PRO A 45 9.16 10.34 -0.48
CA PRO A 45 9.12 10.06 0.95
C PRO A 45 10.44 9.50 1.44
N GLU A 46 10.74 9.77 2.71
CA GLU A 46 11.86 9.17 3.41
C GLU A 46 11.65 7.67 3.58
N ARG A 47 10.40 7.27 3.83
CA ARG A 47 10.03 5.86 3.98
C ARG A 47 8.70 5.61 3.30
N LEU A 48 8.58 4.46 2.67
CA LEU A 48 7.34 4.01 2.05
C LEU A 48 7.03 2.62 2.59
N VAL A 49 6.00 2.54 3.43
CA VAL A 49 5.56 1.29 4.07
C VAL A 49 4.27 0.83 3.42
N LEU A 50 4.26 -0.41 2.92
CA LEU A 50 3.07 -1.02 2.36
C LEU A 50 2.50 -2.02 3.35
N VAL A 51 1.23 -1.82 3.72
CA VAL A 51 0.50 -2.77 4.55
C VAL A 51 -0.25 -3.71 3.64
N THR A 52 0.14 -4.98 3.64
CA THR A 52 -0.46 -6.00 2.79
C THR A 52 -1.28 -6.99 3.61
N GLY A 53 -2.10 -7.76 2.98
CA GLY A 53 -2.95 -8.73 3.64
C GLY A 53 -3.40 -9.80 2.68
N TYR A 54 -4.62 -9.70 2.16
CA TYR A 54 -5.18 -10.69 1.24
C TYR A 54 -4.25 -10.86 0.02
N LYS A 55 -3.79 -12.09 -0.19
CA LYS A 55 -2.85 -12.44 -1.26
C LYS A 55 -1.63 -11.53 -1.29
N LYS A 56 -1.04 -11.30 -0.13
CA LYS A 56 0.10 -10.40 0.05
C LYS A 56 1.25 -10.68 -0.92
N ASP A 57 1.48 -11.96 -1.23
CA ASP A 57 2.61 -12.33 -2.11
C ASP A 57 2.40 -11.83 -3.53
N GLU A 58 1.17 -11.82 -4.03
CA GLU A 58 0.87 -11.28 -5.36
C GLU A 58 1.07 -9.77 -5.40
N VAL A 59 0.61 -9.07 -4.37
CA VAL A 59 0.78 -7.61 -4.25
C VAL A 59 2.26 -7.27 -4.18
N LYS A 60 2.99 -7.94 -3.31
CA LYS A 60 4.42 -7.72 -3.14
C LYS A 60 5.20 -7.97 -4.43
N LYS A 61 4.89 -9.07 -5.11
CA LYS A 61 5.53 -9.41 -6.37
C LYS A 61 5.30 -8.32 -7.42
N TYR A 62 4.08 -7.84 -7.53
CA TYR A 62 3.78 -6.76 -8.47
C TYR A 62 4.60 -5.51 -8.15
N VAL A 63 4.58 -5.08 -6.89
CA VAL A 63 5.26 -3.85 -6.47
C VAL A 63 6.76 -3.94 -6.79
N ILE A 64 7.39 -5.02 -6.39
CA ILE A 64 8.84 -5.20 -6.59
C ILE A 64 9.19 -5.28 -8.06
N SER A 65 8.39 -6.00 -8.86
CA SER A 65 8.70 -6.23 -10.28
C SER A 65 8.48 -5.01 -11.16
N LYS A 66 7.56 -4.12 -10.78
CA LYS A 66 7.18 -2.97 -11.62
C LYS A 66 7.67 -1.63 -11.12
N ASN A 67 8.22 -1.59 -9.92
CA ASN A 67 8.61 -0.32 -9.31
C ASN A 67 10.01 -0.43 -8.72
N PRO A 68 10.98 0.33 -9.24
CA PRO A 68 12.30 0.37 -8.61
C PRO A 68 12.23 1.14 -7.30
N GLY A 69 13.08 0.76 -6.35
CA GLY A 69 13.19 1.46 -5.07
C GLY A 69 13.05 0.53 -3.88
N ASP A 70 13.21 1.11 -2.71
CA ASP A 70 13.13 0.38 -1.46
C ASP A 70 11.76 0.52 -0.83
N PHE A 71 11.14 -0.61 -0.53
CA PHE A 71 9.83 -0.66 0.11
C PHE A 71 9.93 -1.45 1.40
N ILE A 72 9.16 -1.02 2.40
CA ILE A 72 9.00 -1.77 3.63
C ILE A 72 7.62 -2.42 3.58
N PHE A 73 7.56 -3.73 3.74
CA PHE A 73 6.29 -4.46 3.73
C PHE A 73 5.95 -4.92 5.14
N CYS A 74 4.70 -4.72 5.54
CA CYS A 74 4.20 -5.33 6.76
C CYS A 74 2.83 -5.95 6.47
N GLU A 75 2.39 -6.87 7.31
CA GLU A 75 1.18 -7.63 7.07
C GLU A 75 0.09 -7.29 8.09
N GLN A 76 -1.13 -7.05 7.59
CA GLN A 76 -2.32 -6.98 8.42
C GLN A 76 -2.99 -8.36 8.37
N LYS A 77 -2.79 -9.15 9.42
CA LYS A 77 -3.32 -10.52 9.46
C LYS A 77 -4.83 -10.58 9.64
N GLU A 78 -5.38 -9.63 10.39
CA GLU A 78 -6.81 -9.53 10.62
C GLU A 78 -7.33 -8.21 10.11
N ARG A 79 -8.53 -8.22 9.54
CA ARG A 79 -9.09 -7.01 8.92
C ARG A 79 -9.95 -6.26 9.92
N LEU A 80 -9.30 -5.51 10.80
CA LEU A 80 -9.94 -4.76 11.87
C LEU A 80 -10.03 -3.25 11.56
N GLY A 81 -9.98 -2.89 10.28
CA GLY A 81 -10.18 -1.52 9.84
C GLY A 81 -8.89 -0.76 9.55
N THR A 82 -9.06 0.47 9.08
CA THR A 82 -7.95 1.33 8.65
C THR A 82 -6.98 1.66 9.78
N GLY A 83 -7.51 2.00 10.96
CA GLY A 83 -6.65 2.29 12.11
C GLY A 83 -5.77 1.12 12.50
N HIS A 84 -6.33 -0.10 12.44
CA HIS A 84 -5.57 -1.31 12.72
C HIS A 84 -4.47 -1.52 11.67
N ALA A 85 -4.79 -1.27 10.39
CA ALA A 85 -3.82 -1.39 9.31
C ALA A 85 -2.65 -0.43 9.49
N VAL A 86 -2.92 0.83 9.80
CA VAL A 86 -1.88 1.83 10.05
C VAL A 86 -1.01 1.43 11.24
N LYS A 87 -1.62 0.85 12.26
CA LYS A 87 -0.91 0.40 13.45
C LYS A 87 0.14 -0.65 13.13
N GLN A 88 -0.10 -1.48 12.12
CA GLN A 88 0.89 -2.47 11.69
C GLN A 88 2.16 -1.81 11.13
N ALA A 89 2.02 -0.62 10.57
CA ALA A 89 3.15 0.12 10.02
C ALA A 89 3.93 0.91 11.07
N ALA A 90 3.34 1.15 12.23
CA ALA A 90 3.93 2.01 13.26
C ALA A 90 5.37 1.66 13.63
N PRO A 91 5.76 0.37 13.82
CA PRO A 91 7.13 0.04 14.16
C PRO A 91 8.16 0.45 13.10
N TYR A 92 7.72 0.70 11.89
CA TYR A 92 8.60 1.04 10.77
C TYR A 92 8.65 2.54 10.49
N LEU A 93 7.93 3.34 11.27
CA LEU A 93 7.87 4.77 11.09
C LEU A 93 8.80 5.49 12.06
N PRO A 94 9.42 6.61 11.65
CA PRO A 94 10.25 7.37 12.58
C PRO A 94 9.40 8.09 13.60
N ASP A 95 10.01 8.44 14.74
CA ASP A 95 9.32 9.17 15.80
C ASP A 95 9.02 10.62 15.42
N THR A 96 9.71 11.15 14.43
CA THR A 96 9.56 12.53 14.00
C THR A 96 9.18 12.60 12.54
N GLY A 97 8.69 13.76 12.11
CA GLY A 97 8.28 13.97 10.74
C GLY A 97 6.78 13.82 10.55
N LYS A 98 6.35 13.75 9.31
CA LYS A 98 4.94 13.61 8.95
C LYS A 98 4.68 12.26 8.32
N THR A 99 3.48 11.73 8.54
CA THR A 99 3.04 10.47 7.93
C THR A 99 1.77 10.72 7.13
N LEU A 100 1.81 10.33 5.86
CA LEU A 100 0.65 10.40 4.98
C LEU A 100 0.15 8.98 4.73
N VAL A 101 -1.15 8.77 4.87
CA VAL A 101 -1.78 7.47 4.63
C VAL A 101 -2.50 7.53 3.29
N LEU A 102 -2.15 6.61 2.39
CA LEU A 102 -2.80 6.48 1.09
C LEU A 102 -3.48 5.12 0.99
N TYR A 103 -4.55 5.07 0.21
CA TYR A 103 -5.29 3.83 -0.03
C TYR A 103 -4.94 3.30 -1.41
N ALA A 104 -4.42 2.09 -1.46
CA ALA A 104 -4.01 1.47 -2.72
C ALA A 104 -5.18 1.02 -3.60
N ASP A 105 -6.38 1.03 -3.07
CA ASP A 105 -7.59 0.61 -3.77
C ASP A 105 -8.46 1.77 -4.25
N VAL A 106 -7.95 2.99 -4.12
CA VAL A 106 -8.66 4.20 -4.55
C VAL A 106 -7.76 4.97 -5.50
N PRO A 107 -8.18 5.21 -6.74
CA PRO A 107 -7.39 6.01 -7.68
C PRO A 107 -7.39 7.47 -7.22
N LEU A 108 -6.26 8.12 -7.41
CA LEU A 108 -6.05 9.50 -6.99
C LEU A 108 -6.10 10.47 -8.17
#